data_2660df433d9a82426075b2846c9d0a3c
#
_entry.id   2660df433d9a82426075b2846c9d0a3c
#
_cell.length_a   1.000
_cell.length_b   1.000
_cell.length_c   1.000
_cell.angle_alpha   90.00
_cell.angle_beta   90.00
_cell.angle_gamma   90.00
#
_symmetry.space_group_name_H-M   'P 1'
#
loop_
_entity.id
_entity.type
_entity.pdbx_description
1 polymer ?
#
loop_
_entity_poly.entity_id
_entity_poly.type
_entity_poly.pdbx_seq_one_letter_code
_entity_poly.pdbx_strand_id
1 'polypeptide(L)'
;MKVIVVGGGKTGSQLAAQLLGERHQVRIVDDRPAVVERLRHELPAEIVLEGDGSSPTVLEAAGIGEAQVLAAVTGDDDANLVITTIARFEFGVPRVIARVNNPKNAWLFTPEMGVDVAINQADLLAKLRQVGLVDHHV
;
A
#
# COMPACT_ATOMS: atom_id res chain seq x y z
N MET A 1 8.34 -0.81 -11.40
CA MET A 1 7.19 0.10 -11.18
C MET A 1 7.40 0.92 -9.92
N LYS A 2 6.73 2.04 -9.83
CA LYS A 2 6.74 2.85 -8.60
C LYS A 2 5.52 2.50 -7.78
N VAL A 3 5.75 2.04 -6.55
CA VAL A 3 4.70 1.52 -5.67
C VAL A 3 4.73 2.27 -4.35
N ILE A 4 3.56 2.69 -3.88
CA ILE A 4 3.41 3.24 -2.53
C ILE A 4 2.66 2.23 -1.69
N VAL A 5 3.23 1.89 -0.54
CA VAL A 5 2.62 1.02 0.46
C VAL A 5 2.23 1.88 1.65
N VAL A 6 0.95 1.90 1.99
CA VAL A 6 0.47 2.62 3.17
C VAL A 6 0.13 1.60 4.25
N GLY A 7 0.85 1.67 5.34
CA GLY A 7 0.76 0.72 6.44
C GLY A 7 2.03 -0.09 6.59
N GLY A 8 2.76 0.14 7.68
CA GLY A 8 4.06 -0.45 7.95
C GLY A 8 4.04 -1.60 8.96
N GLY A 9 2.89 -2.22 9.18
CA GLY A 9 2.78 -3.42 10.00
C GLY A 9 3.46 -4.60 9.31
N LYS A 10 3.23 -5.80 9.83
CA LYS A 10 3.86 -7.00 9.30
C LYS A 10 3.61 -7.19 7.81
N THR A 11 2.36 -7.02 7.37
CA THR A 11 2.00 -7.18 5.97
C THR A 11 2.70 -6.15 5.08
N GLY A 12 2.61 -4.87 5.46
CA GLY A 12 3.21 -3.79 4.66
C GLY A 12 4.71 -3.87 4.59
N SER A 13 5.38 -4.21 5.71
CA SER A 13 6.84 -4.33 5.71
C SER A 13 7.32 -5.51 4.87
N GLN A 14 6.64 -6.64 4.94
CA GLN A 14 6.97 -7.81 4.12
C GLN A 14 6.74 -7.51 2.64
N LEU A 15 5.65 -6.84 2.32
CA LEU A 15 5.34 -6.43 0.95
C LEU A 15 6.42 -5.49 0.41
N ALA A 16 6.80 -4.47 1.17
CA ALA A 16 7.84 -3.53 0.75
C ALA A 16 9.16 -4.24 0.49
N ALA A 17 9.57 -5.14 1.39
CA ALA A 17 10.81 -5.90 1.23
C ALA A 17 10.76 -6.77 -0.04
N GLN A 18 9.64 -7.44 -0.28
CA GLN A 18 9.47 -8.28 -1.47
C GLN A 18 9.56 -7.44 -2.75
N LEU A 19 8.88 -6.29 -2.78
CA LEU A 19 8.87 -5.42 -3.96
C LEU A 19 10.27 -4.83 -4.24
N LEU A 20 11.01 -4.47 -3.20
CA LEU A 20 12.39 -4.03 -3.36
C LEU A 20 13.27 -5.13 -3.96
N GLY A 21 13.07 -6.37 -3.51
CA GLY A 21 13.78 -7.52 -4.07
C GLY A 21 13.47 -7.76 -5.54
N GLU A 22 12.27 -7.37 -5.97
CA GLU A 22 11.82 -7.45 -7.37
C GLU A 22 12.19 -6.18 -8.16
N ARG A 23 13.03 -5.32 -7.60
CA ARG A 23 13.56 -4.10 -8.24
C ARG A 23 12.52 -3.02 -8.52
N HIS A 24 11.42 -2.99 -7.78
CA HIS A 24 10.48 -1.88 -7.84
C HIS A 24 10.97 -0.70 -6.99
N GLN A 25 10.57 0.50 -7.35
CA GLN A 25 10.76 1.67 -6.51
C GLN A 25 9.62 1.71 -5.50
N VAL A 26 9.96 1.67 -4.21
CA VAL A 26 8.95 1.56 -3.14
C VAL A 26 9.08 2.72 -2.18
N ARG A 27 7.95 3.25 -1.76
CA ARG A 27 7.84 4.12 -0.58
C ARG A 27 6.83 3.47 0.36
N ILE A 28 7.15 3.49 1.65
CA ILE A 28 6.24 2.98 2.68
C ILE A 28 5.91 4.09 3.65
N VAL A 29 4.62 4.27 3.94
CA VAL A 29 4.09 5.35 4.77
C VAL A 29 3.42 4.76 6.00
N ASP A 30 3.76 5.28 7.17
CA ASP A 30 3.09 4.94 8.44
C ASP A 30 3.16 6.14 9.37
N ASP A 31 2.13 6.34 10.19
CA ASP A 31 2.06 7.48 11.10
C ASP A 31 2.49 7.16 12.52
N ARG A 32 2.85 5.92 12.82
CA ARG A 32 3.25 5.48 14.16
C ARG A 32 4.76 5.58 14.32
N PRO A 33 5.26 6.46 15.20
CA PRO A 33 6.72 6.66 15.34
C PRO A 33 7.51 5.39 15.61
N ALA A 34 7.00 4.51 16.47
CA ALA A 34 7.69 3.27 16.80
C ALA A 34 7.78 2.33 15.61
N VAL A 35 6.73 2.29 14.77
CA VAL A 35 6.73 1.49 13.54
C VAL A 35 7.71 2.06 12.53
N VAL A 36 7.72 3.38 12.36
CA VAL A 36 8.63 4.07 11.45
C VAL A 36 10.09 3.80 11.85
N GLU A 37 10.39 3.87 13.14
CA GLU A 37 11.73 3.58 13.62
C GLU A 37 12.14 2.15 13.30
N ARG A 38 11.27 1.19 13.55
CA ARG A 38 11.54 -0.21 13.23
C ARG A 38 11.76 -0.40 11.72
N LEU A 39 10.91 0.22 10.90
CA LEU A 39 11.02 0.10 9.45
C LEU A 39 12.35 0.64 8.95
N ARG A 40 12.83 1.74 9.53
CA ARG A 40 14.11 2.34 9.13
C ARG A 40 15.32 1.48 9.48
N HIS A 41 15.16 0.53 10.38
CA HIS A 41 16.20 -0.47 10.68
C HIS A 41 16.10 -1.70 9.75
N GLU A 42 14.91 -2.02 9.28
CA GLU A 42 14.66 -3.22 8.46
C GLU A 42 14.76 -2.95 6.96
N LEU A 43 14.48 -1.71 6.54
CA LEU A 43 14.43 -1.30 5.13
C LEU A 43 15.34 -0.10 4.91
N PRO A 44 15.67 0.23 3.66
CA PRO A 44 16.41 1.48 3.39
C PRO A 44 15.65 2.66 3.99
N ALA A 45 16.34 3.44 4.82
CA ALA A 45 15.67 4.49 5.59
C ALA A 45 14.99 5.55 4.70
N GLU A 46 15.55 5.79 3.53
CA GLU A 46 15.05 6.81 2.60
C GLU A 46 13.71 6.47 1.97
N ILE A 47 13.28 5.21 2.02
CA ILE A 47 11.97 4.84 1.47
C ILE A 47 10.85 4.94 2.50
N VAL A 48 11.19 5.12 3.77
CA VAL A 48 10.21 5.16 4.87
C VAL A 48 9.83 6.60 5.16
N LEU A 49 8.54 6.90 5.01
CA LEU A 49 7.98 8.22 5.27
C LEU A 49 7.05 8.15 6.47
N GLU A 50 7.32 8.98 7.47
CA GLU A 50 6.42 9.12 8.61
C GLU A 50 5.32 10.12 8.26
N GLY A 51 4.06 9.69 8.35
CA GLY A 51 2.93 10.56 8.10
C GLY A 51 1.64 9.79 8.00
N ASP A 52 0.55 10.52 8.01
CA ASP A 52 -0.81 9.99 7.86
C ASP A 52 -1.06 9.71 6.38
N GLY A 53 -1.18 8.44 6.02
CA GLY A 53 -1.43 8.02 4.63
C GLY A 53 -2.79 8.43 4.08
N SER A 54 -3.71 8.93 4.92
CA SER A 54 -4.98 9.49 4.46
C SER A 54 -4.88 10.99 4.16
N SER A 55 -3.69 11.57 4.28
CA SER A 55 -3.44 12.97 3.94
C SER A 55 -2.92 13.08 2.51
N PRO A 56 -3.59 13.83 1.63
CA PRO A 56 -3.08 14.05 0.27
C PRO A 56 -1.67 14.65 0.25
N THR A 57 -1.36 15.56 1.18
CA THR A 57 -0.02 16.17 1.26
C THR A 57 1.05 15.13 1.54
N VAL A 58 0.78 14.19 2.45
CA VAL A 58 1.72 13.11 2.77
C VAL A 58 1.91 12.19 1.57
N LEU A 59 0.82 11.85 0.88
CA LEU A 59 0.88 11.01 -0.30
C LEU A 59 1.65 11.69 -1.45
N GLU A 60 1.49 12.99 -1.60
CA GLU A 60 2.30 13.74 -2.57
C GLU A 60 3.79 13.68 -2.22
N ALA A 61 4.14 13.84 -0.93
CA ALA A 61 5.51 13.74 -0.48
C ALA A 61 6.08 12.34 -0.72
N ALA A 62 5.23 11.31 -0.69
CA ALA A 62 5.63 9.93 -1.02
C ALA A 62 5.76 9.70 -2.53
N GLY A 63 5.34 10.64 -3.35
CA GLY A 63 5.46 10.53 -4.81
C GLY A 63 4.26 9.88 -5.49
N ILE A 64 3.06 10.03 -4.92
CA ILE A 64 1.85 9.40 -5.48
C ILE A 64 1.54 9.88 -6.90
N GLY A 65 1.96 11.10 -7.25
CA GLY A 65 1.72 11.63 -8.60
C GLY A 65 2.36 10.81 -9.71
N GLU A 66 3.41 10.08 -9.41
CA GLU A 66 4.11 9.22 -10.36
C GLU A 66 3.95 7.74 -10.05
N ALA A 67 3.16 7.40 -9.04
CA ALA A 67 2.98 6.00 -8.65
C ALA A 67 2.10 5.26 -9.64
N GLN A 68 2.48 4.04 -9.96
CA GLN A 68 1.73 3.14 -10.81
C GLN A 68 0.81 2.24 -10.00
N VAL A 69 1.16 2.03 -8.72
CA VAL A 69 0.39 1.19 -7.80
C VAL A 69 0.39 1.82 -6.43
N LEU A 70 -0.76 1.78 -5.78
CA LEU A 70 -0.87 2.05 -4.34
C LEU A 70 -1.51 0.86 -3.65
N ALA A 71 -0.90 0.42 -2.55
CA ALA A 71 -1.42 -0.66 -1.71
C ALA A 71 -1.75 -0.11 -0.33
N ALA A 72 -3.04 -0.04 -0.01
CA ALA A 72 -3.54 0.38 1.31
C ALA A 72 -3.70 -0.88 2.17
N VAL A 73 -2.74 -1.09 3.07
CA VAL A 73 -2.65 -2.32 3.86
C VAL A 73 -2.54 -2.05 5.37
N THR A 74 -3.18 -0.98 5.82
CA THR A 74 -3.28 -0.68 7.24
C THR A 74 -4.22 -1.67 7.94
N GLY A 75 -4.19 -1.69 9.26
CA GLY A 75 -5.11 -2.52 10.05
C GLY A 75 -6.52 -1.95 10.20
N ASP A 76 -6.84 -0.87 9.53
CA ASP A 76 -8.12 -0.16 9.65
C ASP A 76 -8.80 -0.09 8.28
N ASP A 77 -9.94 -0.76 8.15
CA ASP A 77 -10.69 -0.78 6.89
C ASP A 77 -11.16 0.61 6.46
N ASP A 78 -11.59 1.44 7.41
CA ASP A 78 -12.01 2.80 7.10
C ASP A 78 -10.86 3.62 6.53
N ALA A 79 -9.69 3.54 7.14
CA ALA A 79 -8.51 4.23 6.65
C ALA A 79 -8.13 3.74 5.25
N ASN A 80 -8.17 2.44 5.02
CA ASN A 80 -7.86 1.88 3.71
C ASN A 80 -8.79 2.42 2.63
N LEU A 81 -10.08 2.53 2.91
CA LEU A 81 -11.05 3.07 1.95
C LEU A 81 -10.82 4.55 1.67
N VAL A 82 -10.46 5.35 2.67
CA VAL A 82 -10.12 6.75 2.46
C VAL A 82 -8.89 6.86 1.56
N ILE A 83 -7.87 6.07 1.84
CA ILE A 83 -6.62 6.09 1.08
C ILE A 83 -6.86 5.70 -0.39
N THR A 84 -7.62 4.64 -0.62
CA THR A 84 -7.91 4.19 -1.99
C THR A 84 -8.71 5.21 -2.78
N THR A 85 -9.66 5.85 -2.13
CA THR A 85 -10.46 6.91 -2.76
C THR A 85 -9.60 8.08 -3.20
N ILE A 86 -8.71 8.52 -2.34
CA ILE A 86 -7.77 9.61 -2.65
C ILE A 86 -6.84 9.19 -3.80
N ALA A 87 -6.24 8.01 -3.69
CA ALA A 87 -5.30 7.53 -4.70
C ALA A 87 -5.93 7.47 -6.09
N ARG A 88 -7.13 6.94 -6.17
CA ARG A 88 -7.81 6.74 -7.44
C ARG A 88 -8.38 8.03 -8.00
N PHE A 89 -9.14 8.78 -7.20
CA PHE A 89 -9.94 9.88 -7.72
C PHE A 89 -9.25 11.23 -7.66
N GLU A 90 -8.32 11.44 -6.73
CA GLU A 90 -7.54 12.68 -6.71
C GLU A 90 -6.26 12.57 -7.53
N PHE A 91 -5.60 11.42 -7.52
CA PHE A 91 -4.29 11.26 -8.16
C PHE A 91 -4.28 10.34 -9.37
N GLY A 92 -5.37 9.64 -9.65
CA GLY A 92 -5.46 8.80 -10.83
C GLY A 92 -4.49 7.63 -10.86
N VAL A 93 -4.14 7.07 -9.70
CA VAL A 93 -3.23 5.91 -9.65
C VAL A 93 -3.84 4.76 -10.44
N PRO A 94 -3.11 4.17 -11.41
CA PRO A 94 -3.67 3.16 -12.30
C PRO A 94 -4.13 1.88 -11.63
N ARG A 95 -3.44 1.45 -10.57
CA ARG A 95 -3.78 0.22 -9.85
C ARG A 95 -3.81 0.50 -8.36
N VAL A 96 -4.96 0.25 -7.74
CA VAL A 96 -5.16 0.48 -6.31
C VAL A 96 -5.60 -0.83 -5.67
N ILE A 97 -4.81 -1.27 -4.70
CA ILE A 97 -5.01 -2.53 -3.99
C ILE A 97 -5.31 -2.20 -2.54
N ALA A 98 -6.26 -2.90 -1.95
CA ALA A 98 -6.61 -2.69 -0.55
C ALA A 98 -6.77 -3.99 0.21
N ARG A 99 -6.27 -3.98 1.44
CA ARG A 99 -6.47 -5.08 2.37
C ARG A 99 -7.81 -4.92 3.07
N VAL A 100 -8.58 -6.00 3.13
CA VAL A 100 -9.79 -6.09 3.94
C VAL A 100 -9.43 -6.78 5.25
N ASN A 101 -9.63 -6.10 6.37
CA ASN A 101 -9.35 -6.66 7.69
C ASN A 101 -10.55 -7.41 8.25
N ASN A 102 -11.74 -6.81 8.12
CA ASN A 102 -12.98 -7.43 8.57
C ASN A 102 -13.77 -7.90 7.34
N PRO A 103 -13.99 -9.21 7.17
CA PRO A 103 -14.73 -9.73 6.00
C PRO A 103 -16.12 -9.11 5.83
N LYS A 104 -16.75 -8.64 6.92
CA LYS A 104 -18.06 -7.98 6.86
C LYS A 104 -18.02 -6.67 6.08
N ASN A 105 -16.83 -6.06 5.95
CA ASN A 105 -16.64 -4.82 5.21
C ASN A 105 -16.27 -5.04 3.75
N ALA A 106 -16.08 -6.29 3.32
CA ALA A 106 -15.59 -6.58 1.97
C ALA A 106 -16.45 -5.95 0.87
N TRP A 107 -17.75 -5.84 1.08
CA TRP A 107 -18.68 -5.28 0.10
C TRP A 107 -18.44 -3.79 -0.18
N LEU A 108 -17.72 -3.09 0.70
CA LEU A 108 -17.36 -1.68 0.51
C LEU A 108 -16.15 -1.50 -0.41
N PHE A 109 -15.34 -2.54 -0.59
CA PHE A 109 -14.06 -2.45 -1.32
C PHE A 109 -14.29 -2.68 -2.83
N THR A 110 -14.87 -1.67 -3.46
CA THR A 110 -15.35 -1.71 -4.85
C THR A 110 -14.63 -0.66 -5.69
N PRO A 111 -14.72 -0.76 -7.03
CA PRO A 111 -14.19 0.30 -7.90
C PRO A 111 -14.76 1.68 -7.60
N GLU A 112 -16.01 1.78 -7.15
CA GLU A 112 -16.64 3.05 -6.75
C GLU A 112 -15.92 3.67 -5.56
N MET A 113 -15.29 2.87 -4.73
CA MET A 113 -14.48 3.34 -3.60
C MET A 113 -12.99 3.39 -3.95
N GLY A 114 -12.66 3.30 -5.22
CA GLY A 114 -11.28 3.40 -5.70
C GLY A 114 -10.48 2.11 -5.66
N VAL A 115 -11.11 0.97 -5.37
CA VAL A 115 -10.41 -0.31 -5.20
C VAL A 115 -10.47 -1.13 -6.48
N ASP A 116 -9.31 -1.44 -7.04
CA ASP A 116 -9.22 -2.37 -8.17
C ASP A 116 -9.15 -3.83 -7.71
N VAL A 117 -8.41 -4.07 -6.62
CA VAL A 117 -8.25 -5.41 -6.07
C VAL A 117 -8.39 -5.33 -4.54
N ALA A 118 -9.37 -6.05 -4.01
CA ALA A 118 -9.57 -6.21 -2.57
C ALA A 118 -9.13 -7.62 -2.18
N ILE A 119 -8.27 -7.71 -1.18
CA ILE A 119 -7.68 -8.98 -0.78
C ILE A 119 -7.64 -9.12 0.74
N ASN A 120 -7.70 -10.35 1.21
CA ASN A 120 -7.34 -10.62 2.59
C ASN A 120 -5.81 -10.80 2.68
N GLN A 121 -5.30 -10.80 3.91
CA GLN A 121 -3.85 -10.86 4.13
C GLN A 121 -3.20 -12.11 3.53
N ALA A 122 -3.89 -13.25 3.58
CA ALA A 122 -3.34 -14.52 3.11
C ALA A 122 -3.13 -14.52 1.59
N ASP A 123 -3.96 -13.78 0.85
CA ASP A 123 -3.94 -13.79 -0.62
C ASP A 123 -3.11 -12.67 -1.23
N LEU A 124 -2.53 -11.79 -0.42
CA LEU A 124 -1.88 -10.56 -0.90
C LEU A 124 -0.80 -10.84 -1.95
N LEU A 125 0.16 -11.72 -1.64
CA LEU A 125 1.26 -12.00 -2.57
C LEU A 125 0.78 -12.67 -3.84
N ALA A 126 -0.21 -13.58 -3.72
CA ALA A 126 -0.79 -14.24 -4.89
C ALA A 126 -1.44 -13.23 -5.83
N LYS A 127 -2.19 -12.28 -5.28
CA LYS A 127 -2.85 -11.24 -6.09
C LYS A 127 -1.83 -10.30 -6.74
N LEU A 128 -0.76 -9.98 -6.04
CA LEU A 128 0.30 -9.14 -6.59
C LEU A 128 1.00 -9.82 -7.78
N ARG A 129 1.16 -11.14 -7.72
CA ARG A 129 1.67 -11.91 -8.86
C ARG A 129 0.73 -11.83 -10.04
N GLN A 130 -0.59 -11.92 -9.79
CA GLN A 130 -1.59 -11.82 -10.84
C GLN A 130 -1.56 -10.47 -11.57
N VAL A 131 -1.26 -9.39 -10.85
CA VAL A 131 -1.19 -8.05 -11.44
C VAL A 131 0.22 -7.69 -11.92
N GLY A 132 1.17 -8.63 -11.85
CA GLY A 132 2.51 -8.45 -12.40
C GLY A 132 3.49 -7.68 -11.53
N LEU A 133 3.19 -7.49 -10.25
CA LEU A 133 4.08 -6.78 -9.33
C LEU A 133 5.15 -7.66 -8.72
N VAL A 134 4.88 -8.97 -8.60
CA VAL A 134 5.79 -9.95 -8.01
C VAL A 134 5.91 -11.11 -9.00
N ASP A 135 7.12 -11.66 -9.11
CA ASP A 135 7.37 -12.79 -10.01
C ASP A 135 6.64 -14.05 -9.55
N HIS A 136 6.28 -14.89 -10.53
CA HIS A 136 5.57 -16.15 -10.26
C HIS A 136 6.48 -17.30 -9.84
N HIS A 137 7.78 -17.18 -10.02
CA HIS A 137 8.67 -18.27 -9.66
C HIS A 137 8.80 -18.41 -8.16
N VAL A 138 9.12 -19.56 -7.74
CA VAL A 138 9.26 -19.90 -6.33
C VAL A 138 10.71 -19.81 -5.91
#